data_a02402b0ae358480c591856c2fe98948
#
_entry.id   a02402b0ae358480c591856c2fe98948
#
_cell.length_a   1.000
_cell.length_b   1.000
_cell.length_c   1.000
_cell.angle_alpha   90.00
_cell.angle_beta   90.00
_cell.angle_gamma   90.00
#
_symmetry.space_group_name_H-M   'P 1'
#
loop_
_entity.id
_entity.type
_entity.pdbx_description
1 polymer ?
#
loop_
_entity_poly.entity_id
_entity_poly.type
_entity_poly.pdbx_seq_one_letter_code
_entity_poly.pdbx_strand_id
1 'polypeptide(L)'
;MTDTLLLVDGNNLAYRCKFVFSLSNRGQDVSVTYGFLRVLESLIKKNKPSAIIVAWDGKVPKYRRQLIPEYKANRHVDEDPDERADFIRQMDELHTYALPRMGILSVRKSYIEADDLLYHASVISLHEKNVIVTSDKDLLQALSEKTLVYSPIKDKYYNISNFEEEYGMPVSKYVWWKSLQGDGSDNVPGVHGIGGVTSTRLLNKFPSVEVMFEEIENGNFDTKIALVIKEFGYERLVNNYKVMDLKLDRYGARCALLEELKFYKRCNKDIIKKCFLRSAFTSLLDALPGSLTCLDVPKFDQLTIRYPVVIGERRSY
;
A
#
# COMPACT_ATOMS: atom_id res chain seq x y z
N MET A 1 -6.12 0.29 -26.02
CA MET A 1 -6.35 -0.01 -24.59
C MET A 1 -5.30 0.75 -23.81
N THR A 2 -5.67 1.48 -22.78
CA THR A 2 -4.70 2.19 -21.92
C THR A 2 -3.82 1.16 -21.21
N ASP A 3 -2.50 1.36 -21.24
CA ASP A 3 -1.52 0.51 -20.58
C ASP A 3 -1.57 0.74 -19.06
N THR A 4 -2.40 -0.04 -18.38
CA THR A 4 -2.69 0.16 -16.95
C THR A 4 -2.07 -0.94 -16.09
N LEU A 5 -1.27 -0.56 -15.09
CA LEU A 5 -0.82 -1.43 -14.01
C LEU A 5 -1.82 -1.34 -12.83
N LEU A 6 -2.34 -2.48 -12.41
CA LEU A 6 -3.16 -2.60 -11.20
C LEU A 6 -2.28 -3.05 -10.03
N LEU A 7 -2.22 -2.24 -8.99
CA LEU A 7 -1.44 -2.45 -7.77
C LEU A 7 -2.41 -2.69 -6.62
N VAL A 8 -2.44 -3.89 -6.05
CA VAL A 8 -3.44 -4.28 -5.06
C VAL A 8 -2.79 -4.48 -3.71
N ASP A 9 -3.31 -3.78 -2.71
CA ASP A 9 -3.02 -4.03 -1.30
C ASP A 9 -3.70 -5.32 -0.86
N GLY A 10 -2.89 -6.38 -0.77
CA GLY A 10 -3.36 -7.73 -0.49
C GLY A 10 -3.97 -7.85 0.90
N ASN A 11 -3.32 -7.29 1.91
CA ASN A 11 -3.79 -7.34 3.29
C ASN A 11 -5.10 -6.57 3.47
N ASN A 12 -5.16 -5.33 2.97
CA ASN A 12 -6.35 -4.49 3.07
C ASN A 12 -7.55 -5.14 2.37
N LEU A 13 -7.36 -5.69 1.17
CA LEU A 13 -8.42 -6.37 0.44
C LEU A 13 -8.86 -7.68 1.12
N ALA A 14 -7.93 -8.49 1.62
CA ALA A 14 -8.21 -9.73 2.33
C ALA A 14 -8.99 -9.48 3.63
N TYR A 15 -8.57 -8.48 4.42
CA TYR A 15 -9.26 -8.08 5.64
C TYR A 15 -10.71 -7.67 5.37
N ARG A 16 -10.96 -6.90 4.32
CA ARG A 16 -12.31 -6.56 3.91
C ARG A 16 -13.15 -7.80 3.59
N CYS A 17 -12.57 -8.78 2.91
CA CYS A 17 -13.28 -10.00 2.53
C CYS A 17 -13.66 -10.86 3.75
N LYS A 18 -12.87 -10.84 4.82
CA LYS A 18 -13.18 -11.54 6.09
C LYS A 18 -14.54 -11.16 6.65
N PHE A 19 -14.96 -9.91 6.51
CA PHE A 19 -16.20 -9.41 7.12
C PHE A 19 -17.40 -9.35 6.14
N VAL A 20 -17.17 -9.56 4.85
CA VAL A 20 -18.22 -9.44 3.83
C VAL A 20 -18.78 -10.80 3.42
N PHE A 21 -17.95 -11.84 3.45
CA PHE A 21 -18.32 -13.17 3.00
C PHE A 21 -18.34 -14.15 4.16
N SER A 22 -19.25 -15.12 4.10
CA SER A 22 -19.32 -16.26 5.03
C SER A 22 -19.54 -17.51 4.21
N LEU A 23 -18.45 -18.21 3.88
CA LEU A 23 -18.46 -19.37 3.00
C LEU A 23 -17.57 -20.48 3.55
N SER A 24 -18.07 -21.70 3.53
CA SER A 24 -17.27 -22.86 3.91
C SER A 24 -17.24 -23.91 2.80
N ASN A 25 -16.12 -24.61 2.67
CA ASN A 25 -15.96 -25.74 1.78
C ASN A 25 -15.44 -26.93 2.59
N ARG A 26 -16.23 -28.01 2.66
CA ARG A 26 -15.92 -29.22 3.46
C ARG A 26 -15.59 -28.92 4.92
N GLY A 27 -16.31 -27.98 5.52
CA GLY A 27 -16.10 -27.56 6.92
C GLY A 27 -14.95 -26.58 7.14
N GLN A 28 -14.26 -26.17 6.10
CA GLN A 28 -13.16 -25.20 6.17
C GLN A 28 -13.63 -23.83 5.65
N ASP A 29 -13.36 -22.76 6.37
CA ASP A 29 -13.66 -21.40 5.91
C ASP A 29 -12.82 -21.05 4.66
N VAL A 30 -13.49 -20.51 3.64
CA VAL A 30 -12.90 -20.06 2.38
C VAL A 30 -13.35 -18.65 2.00
N SER A 31 -13.93 -17.93 2.94
CA SER A 31 -14.56 -16.63 2.75
C SER A 31 -13.58 -15.59 2.19
N VAL A 32 -12.39 -15.55 2.75
CA VAL A 32 -11.34 -14.59 2.34
C VAL A 32 -10.86 -14.92 0.93
N THR A 33 -10.50 -16.17 0.67
CA THR A 33 -9.98 -16.59 -0.65
C THR A 33 -11.02 -16.35 -1.74
N TYR A 34 -12.26 -16.75 -1.51
CA TYR A 34 -13.36 -16.53 -2.46
C TYR A 34 -13.63 -15.04 -2.67
N GLY A 35 -13.81 -14.29 -1.58
CA GLY A 35 -14.11 -12.87 -1.64
C GLY A 35 -13.02 -12.08 -2.34
N PHE A 36 -11.76 -12.36 -2.03
CA PHE A 36 -10.62 -11.74 -2.67
C PHE A 36 -10.64 -11.91 -4.20
N LEU A 37 -10.80 -13.15 -4.66
CA LEU A 37 -10.83 -13.46 -6.10
C LEU A 37 -12.02 -12.82 -6.80
N ARG A 38 -13.20 -12.76 -6.15
CA ARG A 38 -14.39 -12.08 -6.69
C ARG A 38 -14.19 -10.58 -6.84
N VAL A 39 -13.62 -9.94 -5.82
CA VAL A 39 -13.33 -8.50 -5.89
C VAL A 39 -12.25 -8.23 -6.93
N LEU A 40 -11.20 -9.05 -6.97
CA LEU A 40 -10.14 -8.93 -7.97
C LEU A 40 -10.68 -9.06 -9.40
N GLU A 41 -11.60 -10.00 -9.66
CA GLU A 41 -12.28 -10.13 -10.95
C GLU A 41 -13.04 -8.85 -11.33
N SER A 42 -13.77 -8.27 -10.37
CA SER A 42 -14.48 -7.00 -10.59
C SER A 42 -13.52 -5.84 -10.93
N LEU A 43 -12.40 -5.77 -10.21
CA LEU A 43 -11.35 -4.77 -10.44
C LEU A 43 -10.71 -4.90 -11.82
N ILE A 44 -10.48 -6.14 -12.27
CA ILE A 44 -9.96 -6.43 -13.61
C ILE A 44 -10.96 -6.00 -14.69
N LYS A 45 -12.23 -6.33 -14.53
CA LYS A 45 -13.29 -5.89 -15.46
C LYS A 45 -13.40 -4.37 -15.54
N LYS A 46 -13.32 -3.70 -14.38
CA LYS A 46 -13.44 -2.24 -14.27
C LYS A 46 -12.24 -1.50 -14.87
N ASN A 47 -11.02 -1.94 -14.58
CA ASN A 47 -9.80 -1.23 -14.95
C ASN A 47 -9.11 -1.76 -16.21
N LYS A 48 -9.45 -2.97 -16.67
CA LYS A 48 -8.85 -3.65 -17.84
C LYS A 48 -7.31 -3.56 -17.84
N PRO A 49 -6.65 -3.97 -16.74
CA PRO A 49 -5.20 -3.80 -16.60
C PRO A 49 -4.43 -4.68 -17.58
N SER A 50 -3.26 -4.21 -18.00
CA SER A 50 -2.27 -4.99 -18.75
C SER A 50 -1.39 -5.83 -17.83
N ALA A 51 -1.25 -5.44 -16.56
CA ALA A 51 -0.50 -6.16 -15.54
C ALA A 51 -1.10 -5.95 -14.15
N ILE A 52 -0.87 -6.92 -13.24
CA ILE A 52 -1.34 -6.87 -11.86
C ILE A 52 -0.22 -7.26 -10.91
N ILE A 53 -0.02 -6.46 -9.86
CA ILE A 53 0.84 -6.79 -8.71
C ILE A 53 -0.04 -6.79 -7.47
N VAL A 54 0.06 -7.85 -6.65
CA VAL A 54 -0.54 -7.91 -5.32
C VAL A 54 0.59 -7.90 -4.30
N ALA A 55 0.64 -6.89 -3.46
CA ALA A 55 1.62 -6.76 -2.39
C ALA A 55 1.03 -7.19 -1.04
N TRP A 56 1.85 -7.85 -0.23
CA TRP A 56 1.47 -8.35 1.09
C TRP A 56 2.44 -7.84 2.14
N ASP A 57 1.93 -7.60 3.34
CA ASP A 57 2.76 -7.21 4.47
C ASP A 57 3.75 -8.32 4.84
N GLY A 58 4.99 -7.92 5.03
CA GLY A 58 5.99 -8.71 5.72
C GLY A 58 5.89 -8.56 7.23
N LYS A 59 6.99 -8.81 7.92
CA LYS A 59 7.15 -8.47 9.33
C LYS A 59 7.28 -6.95 9.47
N VAL A 60 6.86 -6.40 10.61
CA VAL A 60 7.00 -4.97 10.91
C VAL A 60 8.45 -4.51 10.73
N PRO A 61 8.69 -3.44 9.96
CA PRO A 61 10.02 -2.95 9.66
C PRO A 61 10.77 -2.52 10.93
N LYS A 62 11.99 -3.05 11.11
CA LYS A 62 12.80 -2.75 12.31
C LYS A 62 13.09 -1.25 12.45
N TYR A 63 13.34 -0.57 11.34
CA TYR A 63 13.63 0.85 11.33
C TYR A 63 12.47 1.69 11.89
N ARG A 64 11.20 1.36 11.54
CA ARG A 64 10.03 2.06 12.07
C ARG A 64 9.95 1.91 13.59
N ARG A 65 10.23 0.72 14.12
CA ARG A 65 10.31 0.46 15.57
C ARG A 65 11.51 1.09 16.26
N GLN A 66 12.61 1.33 15.56
CA GLN A 66 13.74 2.10 16.13
C GLN A 66 13.38 3.58 16.33
N LEU A 67 12.53 4.14 15.45
CA LEU A 67 12.07 5.52 15.56
C LEU A 67 10.90 5.67 16.54
N ILE A 68 9.96 4.72 16.50
CA ILE A 68 8.77 4.66 17.36
C ILE A 68 8.64 3.21 17.86
N PRO A 69 9.11 2.91 19.09
CA PRO A 69 9.12 1.54 19.63
C PRO A 69 7.74 0.88 19.64
N GLU A 70 6.68 1.65 19.88
CA GLU A 70 5.30 1.21 19.95
C GLU A 70 4.63 1.06 18.58
N TYR A 71 5.34 1.31 17.48
CA TYR A 71 4.78 1.21 16.13
C TYR A 71 4.10 -0.15 15.89
N LYS A 72 2.80 -0.12 15.62
CA LYS A 72 1.93 -1.30 15.41
C LYS A 72 1.92 -2.30 16.57
N ALA A 73 2.22 -1.87 17.81
CA ALA A 73 2.24 -2.76 18.97
C ALA A 73 0.83 -3.18 19.42
N ASN A 74 -0.19 -2.38 19.12
CA ASN A 74 -1.60 -2.63 19.46
C ASN A 74 -2.37 -3.52 18.46
N ARG A 75 -1.72 -3.92 17.36
CA ARG A 75 -2.37 -4.79 16.36
C ARG A 75 -2.52 -6.21 16.89
N HIS A 76 -3.69 -6.80 16.64
CA HIS A 76 -3.99 -8.22 16.90
C HIS A 76 -4.05 -8.65 18.39
N VAL A 77 -4.12 -7.71 19.33
CA VAL A 77 -4.14 -8.04 20.76
C VAL A 77 -5.43 -8.78 21.15
N ASP A 78 -6.55 -8.43 20.54
CA ASP A 78 -7.88 -8.95 20.87
C ASP A 78 -8.43 -9.93 19.81
N GLU A 79 -7.61 -10.41 18.85
CA GLU A 79 -8.06 -11.35 17.82
C GLU A 79 -8.09 -12.78 18.36
N ASP A 80 -9.15 -13.53 18.01
CA ASP A 80 -9.23 -14.98 18.26
C ASP A 80 -8.08 -15.69 17.52
N PRO A 81 -7.28 -16.52 18.20
CA PRO A 81 -6.12 -17.18 17.60
C PRO A 81 -6.47 -18.12 16.44
N ASP A 82 -7.61 -18.82 16.51
CA ASP A 82 -8.03 -19.79 15.49
C ASP A 82 -8.55 -19.05 14.24
N GLU A 83 -9.36 -18.00 14.42
CA GLU A 83 -9.79 -17.14 13.31
C GLU A 83 -8.59 -16.47 12.63
N ARG A 84 -7.61 -16.02 13.41
CA ARG A 84 -6.38 -15.43 12.89
C ARG A 84 -5.55 -16.43 12.09
N ALA A 85 -5.40 -17.65 12.62
CA ALA A 85 -4.64 -18.71 11.94
C ALA A 85 -5.30 -19.07 10.60
N ASP A 86 -6.63 -19.17 10.56
CA ASP A 86 -7.37 -19.44 9.34
C ASP A 86 -7.28 -18.29 8.33
N PHE A 87 -7.36 -17.05 8.79
CA PHE A 87 -7.15 -15.87 7.94
C PHE A 87 -5.77 -15.86 7.31
N ILE A 88 -4.71 -16.13 8.10
CA ILE A 88 -3.32 -16.23 7.60
C ILE A 88 -3.19 -17.35 6.59
N ARG A 89 -3.78 -18.53 6.85
CA ARG A 89 -3.79 -19.66 5.92
C ARG A 89 -4.37 -19.27 4.56
N GLN A 90 -5.52 -18.60 4.55
CA GLN A 90 -6.18 -18.17 3.32
C GLN A 90 -5.34 -17.12 2.55
N MET A 91 -4.71 -16.18 3.25
CA MET A 91 -3.78 -15.23 2.62
C MET A 91 -2.55 -15.93 2.04
N ASP A 92 -1.99 -16.91 2.74
CA ASP A 92 -0.85 -17.69 2.26
C ASP A 92 -1.22 -18.52 1.02
N GLU A 93 -2.42 -19.10 0.99
CA GLU A 93 -2.94 -19.80 -0.19
C GLU A 93 -3.08 -18.86 -1.41
N LEU A 94 -3.63 -17.66 -1.20
CA LEU A 94 -3.69 -16.64 -2.24
C LEU A 94 -2.29 -16.25 -2.73
N HIS A 95 -1.38 -15.92 -1.81
CA HIS A 95 -0.05 -15.44 -2.12
C HIS A 95 0.83 -16.48 -2.84
N THR A 96 0.88 -17.70 -2.31
CA THR A 96 1.85 -18.71 -2.75
C THR A 96 1.30 -19.65 -3.83
N TYR A 97 -0.02 -19.76 -3.93
CA TYR A 97 -0.64 -20.74 -4.81
C TYR A 97 -1.55 -20.11 -5.86
N ALA A 98 -2.61 -19.40 -5.47
CA ALA A 98 -3.66 -18.98 -6.39
C ALA A 98 -3.19 -17.89 -7.36
N LEU A 99 -2.71 -16.75 -6.83
CA LEU A 99 -2.32 -15.59 -7.65
C LEU A 99 -1.16 -15.89 -8.62
N PRO A 100 -0.05 -16.53 -8.19
CA PRO A 100 1.02 -16.88 -9.13
C PRO A 100 0.57 -17.79 -10.27
N ARG A 101 -0.35 -18.72 -10.01
CA ARG A 101 -0.91 -19.61 -11.04
C ARG A 101 -1.86 -18.91 -11.99
N MET A 102 -2.42 -17.78 -11.59
CA MET A 102 -3.21 -16.90 -12.45
C MET A 102 -2.35 -15.94 -13.27
N GLY A 103 -1.02 -16.01 -13.15
CA GLY A 103 -0.12 -15.07 -13.81
C GLY A 103 -0.16 -13.68 -13.18
N ILE A 104 -0.45 -13.60 -11.89
CA ILE A 104 -0.45 -12.36 -11.11
C ILE A 104 0.81 -12.35 -10.26
N LEU A 105 1.58 -11.27 -10.35
CA LEU A 105 2.76 -11.11 -9.50
C LEU A 105 2.31 -10.85 -8.06
N SER A 106 2.66 -11.77 -7.17
CA SER A 106 2.31 -11.72 -5.75
C SER A 106 3.58 -11.58 -4.94
N VAL A 107 3.75 -10.46 -4.23
CA VAL A 107 5.02 -10.09 -3.57
C VAL A 107 4.82 -9.91 -2.07
N ARG A 108 5.66 -10.60 -1.28
CA ARG A 108 5.78 -10.44 0.17
C ARG A 108 7.25 -10.55 0.54
N LYS A 109 7.78 -9.59 1.26
CA LYS A 109 9.18 -9.59 1.72
C LYS A 109 9.27 -9.33 3.22
N SER A 110 10.16 -10.05 3.90
CA SER A 110 10.37 -9.83 5.34
C SER A 110 10.82 -8.40 5.61
N TYR A 111 10.21 -7.78 6.62
CA TYR A 111 10.49 -6.42 7.06
C TYR A 111 10.21 -5.31 6.03
N ILE A 112 9.36 -5.59 5.02
CA ILE A 112 8.83 -4.62 4.07
C ILE A 112 7.30 -4.71 4.16
N GLU A 113 6.62 -3.58 4.26
CA GLU A 113 5.16 -3.51 4.27
C GLU A 113 4.61 -3.40 2.84
N ALA A 114 3.35 -3.79 2.65
CA ALA A 114 2.69 -3.73 1.35
C ALA A 114 2.71 -2.32 0.76
N ASP A 115 2.56 -1.30 1.60
CA ASP A 115 2.55 0.10 1.19
C ASP A 115 3.87 0.54 0.57
N ASP A 116 5.01 0.13 1.15
CA ASP A 116 6.34 0.40 0.59
C ASP A 116 6.47 -0.24 -0.79
N LEU A 117 6.03 -1.51 -0.94
CA LEU A 117 6.05 -2.21 -2.21
C LEU A 117 5.16 -1.53 -3.26
N LEU A 118 3.93 -1.16 -2.91
CA LEU A 118 2.97 -0.54 -3.82
C LEU A 118 3.42 0.85 -4.26
N TYR A 119 3.91 1.65 -3.31
CA TYR A 119 4.47 2.97 -3.62
C TYR A 119 5.60 2.86 -4.63
N HIS A 120 6.62 2.05 -4.34
CA HIS A 120 7.78 1.91 -5.21
C HIS A 120 7.44 1.23 -6.54
N ALA A 121 6.49 0.28 -6.57
CA ALA A 121 5.99 -0.29 -7.83
C ALA A 121 5.36 0.79 -8.72
N SER A 122 4.59 1.72 -8.15
CA SER A 122 3.99 2.83 -8.90
C SER A 122 5.03 3.80 -9.48
N VAL A 123 6.13 4.03 -8.74
CA VAL A 123 7.22 4.92 -9.16
C VAL A 123 8.07 4.32 -10.29
N ILE A 124 8.44 3.02 -10.17
CA ILE A 124 9.28 2.35 -11.17
C ILE A 124 8.49 1.86 -12.40
N SER A 125 7.17 1.89 -12.35
CA SER A 125 6.30 1.45 -13.42
C SER A 125 6.52 2.22 -14.72
N LEU A 126 6.62 1.50 -15.83
CA LEU A 126 6.67 2.06 -17.19
C LEU A 126 5.28 2.14 -17.85
N HIS A 127 4.23 1.68 -17.19
CA HIS A 127 2.87 1.76 -17.69
C HIS A 127 2.40 3.23 -17.76
N GLU A 128 1.50 3.49 -18.68
CA GLU A 128 0.91 4.84 -18.86
C GLU A 128 0.09 5.27 -17.64
N LYS A 129 -0.53 4.28 -16.97
CA LYS A 129 -1.40 4.51 -15.82
C LYS A 129 -1.16 3.46 -14.74
N ASN A 130 -1.14 3.90 -13.49
CA ASN A 130 -1.16 3.03 -12.32
C ASN A 130 -2.46 3.24 -11.55
N VAL A 131 -3.05 2.16 -11.05
CA VAL A 131 -4.19 2.21 -10.13
C VAL A 131 -3.84 1.40 -8.89
N ILE A 132 -3.61 2.08 -7.77
CA ILE A 132 -3.41 1.45 -6.48
C ILE A 132 -4.79 1.20 -5.86
N VAL A 133 -5.07 -0.05 -5.51
CA VAL A 133 -6.33 -0.48 -4.88
C VAL A 133 -6.09 -0.70 -3.40
N THR A 134 -6.54 0.25 -2.61
CA THR A 134 -6.48 0.19 -1.13
C THR A 134 -7.51 1.12 -0.51
N SER A 135 -7.91 0.86 0.72
CA SER A 135 -8.66 1.80 1.55
C SER A 135 -7.77 2.53 2.55
N ASP A 136 -6.49 2.18 2.60
CA ASP A 136 -5.50 2.87 3.40
C ASP A 136 -5.17 4.23 2.78
N LYS A 137 -5.30 5.26 3.61
CA LYS A 137 -5.04 6.64 3.18
C LYS A 137 -3.55 6.94 3.03
N ASP A 138 -2.67 6.13 3.61
CA ASP A 138 -1.22 6.35 3.52
C ASP A 138 -0.72 6.32 2.09
N LEU A 139 -1.34 5.49 1.26
CA LEU A 139 -1.04 5.41 -0.16
C LEU A 139 -1.53 6.61 -0.99
N LEU A 140 -2.28 7.58 -0.41
CA LEU A 140 -2.58 8.85 -1.10
C LEU A 140 -1.31 9.68 -1.39
N GLN A 141 -0.21 9.44 -0.66
CA GLN A 141 1.08 10.06 -0.99
C GLN A 141 1.70 9.57 -2.32
N ALA A 142 1.17 8.48 -2.90
CA ALA A 142 1.61 7.96 -4.20
C ALA A 142 0.93 8.65 -5.39
N LEU A 143 -0.05 9.52 -5.15
CA LEU A 143 -0.77 10.22 -6.21
C LEU A 143 0.18 11.01 -7.10
N SER A 144 0.03 10.87 -8.41
CA SER A 144 0.80 11.55 -9.43
C SER A 144 -0.05 11.68 -10.71
N GLU A 145 0.48 12.31 -11.75
CA GLU A 145 -0.22 12.41 -13.04
C GLU A 145 -0.61 11.03 -13.61
N LYS A 146 0.21 10.00 -13.37
CA LYS A 146 -0.05 8.63 -13.85
C LYS A 146 -0.59 7.68 -12.79
N THR A 147 -0.58 8.05 -11.52
CA THR A 147 -0.98 7.16 -10.41
C THR A 147 -2.24 7.65 -9.73
N LEU A 148 -3.25 6.79 -9.72
CA LEU A 148 -4.51 6.96 -9.01
C LEU A 148 -4.58 6.00 -7.83
N VAL A 149 -5.33 6.36 -6.79
CA VAL A 149 -5.69 5.45 -5.69
C VAL A 149 -7.20 5.20 -5.73
N TYR A 150 -7.59 3.93 -5.80
CA TYR A 150 -8.99 3.52 -5.75
C TYR A 150 -9.31 2.93 -4.38
N SER A 151 -10.28 3.52 -3.69
CA SER A 151 -10.80 3.01 -2.43
C SER A 151 -12.02 2.12 -2.68
N PRO A 152 -11.92 0.78 -2.47
CA PRO A 152 -13.06 -0.11 -2.65
C PRO A 152 -14.20 0.13 -1.64
N ILE A 153 -13.90 0.68 -0.46
CA ILE A 153 -14.91 0.98 0.57
C ILE A 153 -15.77 2.18 0.13
N LYS A 154 -15.15 3.22 -0.43
CA LYS A 154 -15.85 4.43 -0.86
C LYS A 154 -16.31 4.39 -2.32
N ASP A 155 -15.94 3.35 -3.07
CA ASP A 155 -16.07 3.28 -4.55
C ASP A 155 -15.59 4.58 -5.23
N LYS A 156 -14.45 5.10 -4.78
CA LYS A 156 -13.93 6.41 -5.21
C LYS A 156 -12.49 6.29 -5.71
N TYR A 157 -12.22 6.94 -6.85
CA TYR A 157 -10.85 7.19 -7.31
C TYR A 157 -10.35 8.52 -6.78
N TYR A 158 -9.16 8.50 -6.19
CA TYR A 158 -8.40 9.68 -5.85
C TYR A 158 -7.38 9.97 -6.95
N ASN A 159 -7.28 11.23 -7.33
CA ASN A 159 -6.24 11.81 -8.18
C ASN A 159 -5.74 13.10 -7.51
N ILE A 160 -4.75 13.78 -8.08
CA ILE A 160 -4.19 15.01 -7.51
C ILE A 160 -5.30 16.06 -7.31
N SER A 161 -6.13 16.31 -8.33
CA SER A 161 -7.15 17.37 -8.29
C SER A 161 -8.17 17.17 -7.16
N ASN A 162 -8.81 15.99 -7.09
CA ASN A 162 -9.80 15.76 -6.04
C ASN A 162 -9.20 15.56 -4.66
N PHE A 163 -7.90 15.19 -4.57
CA PHE A 163 -7.16 15.20 -3.32
C PHE A 163 -6.96 16.64 -2.83
N GLU A 164 -6.49 17.53 -3.70
CA GLU A 164 -6.26 18.94 -3.35
C GLU A 164 -7.56 19.64 -2.97
N GLU A 165 -8.67 19.30 -3.63
CA GLU A 165 -10.00 19.79 -3.28
C GLU A 165 -10.45 19.29 -1.88
N GLU A 166 -10.25 17.99 -1.57
CA GLU A 166 -10.68 17.39 -0.29
C GLU A 166 -9.80 17.84 0.88
N TYR A 167 -8.48 17.95 0.68
CA TYR A 167 -7.52 18.22 1.75
C TYR A 167 -7.08 19.69 1.83
N GLY A 168 -7.36 20.50 0.81
CA GLY A 168 -7.00 21.92 0.74
C GLY A 168 -5.49 22.17 0.68
N MET A 169 -4.70 21.20 0.20
CA MET A 169 -3.24 21.31 0.11
C MET A 169 -2.70 20.35 -0.96
N PRO A 170 -1.47 20.57 -1.50
CA PRO A 170 -0.86 19.68 -2.45
C PRO A 170 -0.42 18.35 -1.81
N VAL A 171 -0.42 17.27 -2.62
CA VAL A 171 -0.01 15.91 -2.20
C VAL A 171 1.36 15.90 -1.54
N SER A 172 2.28 16.76 -1.96
CA SER A 172 3.64 16.86 -1.39
C SER A 172 3.69 17.17 0.10
N LYS A 173 2.64 17.78 0.65
CA LYS A 173 2.51 18.12 2.08
C LYS A 173 1.82 17.03 2.90
N TYR A 174 1.32 15.96 2.26
CA TYR A 174 0.45 14.98 2.91
C TYR A 174 1.13 14.22 4.05
N VAL A 175 2.40 13.83 3.88
CA VAL A 175 3.14 13.11 4.93
C VAL A 175 3.32 13.98 6.17
N TRP A 176 3.64 15.28 6.00
CA TRP A 176 3.69 16.23 7.11
C TRP A 176 2.33 16.44 7.77
N TRP A 177 1.28 16.48 6.97
CA TRP A 177 -0.10 16.58 7.45
C TRP A 177 -0.47 15.41 8.36
N LYS A 178 -0.15 14.17 7.95
CA LYS A 178 -0.32 12.99 8.79
C LYS A 178 0.59 13.01 10.02
N SER A 179 1.83 13.44 9.88
CA SER A 179 2.80 13.48 10.98
C SER A 179 2.36 14.38 12.12
N LEU A 180 1.70 15.50 11.81
CA LEU A 180 1.13 16.40 12.80
C LEU A 180 -0.03 15.75 13.56
N GLN A 181 -0.89 15.00 12.89
CA GLN A 181 -2.05 14.37 13.51
C GLN A 181 -1.73 13.04 14.19
N GLY A 182 -0.65 12.39 13.78
CA GLY A 182 -0.35 11.02 14.14
C GLY A 182 -1.25 10.01 13.44
N ASP A 183 -1.09 8.75 13.81
CA ASP A 183 -1.90 7.63 13.34
C ASP A 183 -2.17 6.64 14.47
N GLY A 184 -3.40 6.66 15.00
CA GLY A 184 -3.80 5.78 16.10
C GLY A 184 -3.81 4.30 15.70
N SER A 185 -4.06 3.97 14.42
CA SER A 185 -4.07 2.59 13.95
C SER A 185 -2.67 1.98 13.94
N ASP A 186 -1.65 2.82 13.73
CA ASP A 186 -0.24 2.42 13.72
C ASP A 186 0.50 2.79 15.02
N ASN A 187 -0.25 3.29 15.99
CA ASN A 187 0.31 3.72 17.28
C ASN A 187 1.38 4.82 17.15
N VAL A 188 1.18 5.74 16.20
CA VAL A 188 2.05 6.89 15.98
C VAL A 188 1.42 8.12 16.64
N PRO A 189 2.05 8.69 17.68
CA PRO A 189 1.46 9.81 18.41
C PRO A 189 1.46 11.08 17.57
N GLY A 190 0.35 11.82 17.54
CA GLY A 190 0.24 13.15 16.94
C GLY A 190 0.43 14.27 17.95
N VAL A 191 0.48 15.51 17.46
CA VAL A 191 0.50 16.72 18.28
C VAL A 191 -0.88 16.92 18.89
N HIS A 192 -0.95 17.00 20.22
CA HIS A 192 -2.21 17.09 20.95
C HIS A 192 -3.09 18.27 20.46
N GLY A 193 -4.36 17.99 20.18
CA GLY A 193 -5.33 19.01 19.75
C GLY A 193 -5.14 19.50 18.29
N ILE A 194 -4.22 18.93 17.53
CA ILE A 194 -4.03 19.25 16.10
C ILE A 194 -4.71 18.18 15.23
N GLY A 195 -5.86 18.56 14.67
CA GLY A 195 -6.57 17.74 13.68
C GLY A 195 -6.34 18.25 12.24
N GLY A 196 -7.02 17.61 11.28
CA GLY A 196 -6.81 17.84 9.83
C GLY A 196 -6.90 19.30 9.41
N VAL A 197 -7.92 20.03 9.83
CA VAL A 197 -8.12 21.44 9.48
C VAL A 197 -6.96 22.32 9.97
N THR A 198 -6.51 22.09 11.20
CA THR A 198 -5.38 22.83 11.78
C THR A 198 -4.09 22.49 11.07
N SER A 199 -3.83 21.21 10.77
CA SER A 199 -2.67 20.77 10.02
C SER A 199 -2.60 21.41 8.63
N THR A 200 -3.72 21.40 7.89
CA THR A 200 -3.81 22.04 6.55
C THR A 200 -3.50 23.52 6.64
N ARG A 201 -4.10 24.24 7.62
CA ARG A 201 -3.87 25.68 7.81
C ARG A 201 -2.40 25.98 8.13
N LEU A 202 -1.76 25.20 9.00
CA LEU A 202 -0.34 25.36 9.34
C LEU A 202 0.56 25.14 8.12
N LEU A 203 0.37 24.03 7.43
CA LEU A 203 1.17 23.68 6.26
C LEU A 203 0.97 24.65 5.09
N ASN A 204 -0.17 25.32 4.97
CA ASN A 204 -0.38 26.36 3.97
C ASN A 204 0.17 27.73 4.41
N LYS A 205 0.27 27.97 5.72
CA LYS A 205 0.83 29.22 6.25
C LYS A 205 2.34 29.29 6.10
N PHE A 206 3.03 28.16 6.34
CA PHE A 206 4.49 28.11 6.33
C PHE A 206 5.03 27.43 5.07
N PRO A 207 6.14 27.91 4.48
CA PRO A 207 6.78 27.30 3.31
C PRO A 207 7.23 25.87 3.56
N SER A 208 7.74 25.60 4.77
CA SER A 208 8.16 24.28 5.23
C SER A 208 7.95 24.11 6.73
N VAL A 209 8.08 22.88 7.23
CA VAL A 209 7.96 22.57 8.66
C VAL A 209 9.14 23.12 9.44
N GLU A 210 10.32 23.16 8.85
CA GLU A 210 11.52 23.75 9.43
C GLU A 210 11.29 25.24 9.71
N VAL A 211 10.80 25.99 8.73
CA VAL A 211 10.46 27.41 8.88
C VAL A 211 9.37 27.61 9.94
N MET A 212 8.38 26.71 10.00
CA MET A 212 7.36 26.76 11.04
C MET A 212 7.97 26.66 12.45
N PHE A 213 8.91 25.74 12.65
CA PHE A 213 9.60 25.59 13.95
C PHE A 213 10.51 26.77 14.26
N GLU A 214 11.25 27.30 13.29
CA GLU A 214 12.07 28.52 13.46
C GLU A 214 11.22 29.71 13.89
N GLU A 215 10.06 29.93 13.28
CA GLU A 215 9.13 31.00 13.64
C GLU A 215 8.55 30.83 15.05
N ILE A 216 8.29 29.59 15.46
CA ILE A 216 7.84 29.25 16.82
C ILE A 216 8.96 29.52 17.84
N GLU A 217 10.19 29.09 17.55
CA GLU A 217 11.34 29.29 18.46
C GLU A 217 11.70 30.75 18.62
N ASN A 218 11.61 31.55 17.54
CA ASN A 218 11.88 32.98 17.53
C ASN A 218 10.73 33.82 18.17
N GLY A 219 9.62 33.18 18.57
CA GLY A 219 8.46 33.86 19.13
C GLY A 219 7.61 34.64 18.11
N ASN A 220 7.87 34.47 16.81
CA ASN A 220 7.11 35.13 15.74
C ASN A 220 5.75 34.47 15.50
N PHE A 221 5.54 33.26 16.03
CA PHE A 221 4.29 32.54 16.00
C PHE A 221 3.90 32.13 17.42
N ASP A 222 3.46 33.10 18.20
CA ASP A 222 3.03 32.90 19.57
C ASP A 222 1.51 32.67 19.65
N THR A 223 1.14 31.41 19.77
CA THR A 223 -0.25 30.96 19.92
C THR A 223 -0.28 29.69 20.76
N LYS A 224 -1.48 29.34 21.29
CA LYS A 224 -1.65 28.05 21.99
C LYS A 224 -1.23 26.85 21.10
N ILE A 225 -1.41 26.95 19.80
CA ILE A 225 -0.99 25.92 18.84
C ILE A 225 0.54 25.84 18.77
N ALA A 226 1.23 26.97 18.73
CA ALA A 226 2.70 27.02 18.75
C ALA A 226 3.27 26.35 20.00
N LEU A 227 2.68 26.60 21.16
CA LEU A 227 3.11 25.98 22.43
C LEU A 227 3.01 24.45 22.39
N VAL A 228 1.90 23.88 21.92
CA VAL A 228 1.74 22.41 21.85
C VAL A 228 2.66 21.78 20.78
N ILE A 229 2.94 22.48 19.67
CA ILE A 229 3.92 22.02 18.67
C ILE A 229 5.32 22.02 19.27
N LYS A 230 5.70 23.08 19.97
CA LYS A 230 7.00 23.20 20.65
C LYS A 230 7.18 22.11 21.71
N GLU A 231 6.14 21.87 22.53
CA GLU A 231 6.14 20.81 23.55
C GLU A 231 6.26 19.41 22.93
N PHE A 232 5.57 19.16 21.80
CA PHE A 232 5.70 17.90 21.06
C PHE A 232 7.12 17.70 20.57
N GLY A 233 7.75 18.74 20.07
CA GLY A 233 9.15 18.78 19.65
C GLY A 233 9.39 18.42 18.17
N TYR A 234 10.34 19.10 17.57
CA TYR A 234 10.71 18.93 16.16
C TYR A 234 11.17 17.50 15.86
N GLU A 235 12.04 16.93 16.69
CA GLU A 235 12.59 15.60 16.49
C GLU A 235 11.50 14.52 16.44
N ARG A 236 10.52 14.59 17.36
CA ARG A 236 9.38 13.66 17.35
C ARG A 236 8.56 13.79 16.08
N LEU A 237 8.31 15.02 15.62
CA LEU A 237 7.58 15.25 14.38
C LEU A 237 8.34 14.71 13.16
N VAL A 238 9.65 14.89 13.12
CA VAL A 238 10.53 14.33 12.07
C VAL A 238 10.52 12.79 12.13
N ASN A 239 10.49 12.19 13.31
CA ASN A 239 10.39 10.74 13.45
C ASN A 239 9.04 10.21 12.94
N ASN A 240 7.95 10.90 13.23
CA ASN A 240 6.64 10.58 12.65
C ASN A 240 6.69 10.64 11.12
N TYR A 241 7.26 11.74 10.57
CA TYR A 241 7.44 11.88 9.13
C TYR A 241 8.22 10.70 8.54
N LYS A 242 9.38 10.37 9.14
CA LYS A 242 10.23 9.28 8.68
C LYS A 242 9.55 7.91 8.72
N VAL A 243 8.67 7.67 9.68
CA VAL A 243 7.91 6.41 9.80
C VAL A 243 6.83 6.30 8.74
N MET A 244 6.18 7.43 8.39
CA MET A 244 5.05 7.47 7.46
C MET A 244 5.45 7.68 6.00
N ASP A 245 6.68 8.16 5.72
CA ASP A 245 7.14 8.48 4.36
C ASP A 245 7.52 7.23 3.59
N LEU A 246 6.74 6.90 2.57
CA LEU A 246 6.96 5.77 1.66
C LEU A 246 7.97 6.07 0.54
N LYS A 247 8.38 7.35 0.36
CA LYS A 247 9.34 7.74 -0.68
C LYS A 247 10.74 7.19 -0.43
N LEU A 248 11.06 7.00 0.85
CA LEU A 248 12.38 6.53 1.27
C LEU A 248 12.45 5.00 1.16
N ASP A 249 13.16 4.52 0.14
CA ASP A 249 13.42 3.07 -0.05
C ASP A 249 14.46 2.54 0.95
N ARG A 250 14.14 2.65 2.24
CA ARG A 250 15.06 2.24 3.32
C ARG A 250 15.15 0.73 3.49
N TYR A 251 14.21 0.00 2.92
CA TYR A 251 14.08 -1.44 3.07
C TYR A 251 14.41 -2.22 1.82
N GLY A 252 14.78 -1.52 0.73
CA GLY A 252 15.06 -2.16 -0.55
C GLY A 252 13.80 -2.68 -1.25
N ALA A 253 12.64 -2.04 -1.06
CA ALA A 253 11.40 -2.41 -1.73
C ALA A 253 11.55 -2.42 -3.24
N ARG A 254 12.28 -1.46 -3.81
CA ARG A 254 12.60 -1.41 -5.25
C ARG A 254 13.42 -2.61 -5.69
N CYS A 255 14.48 -2.96 -4.97
CA CYS A 255 15.31 -4.13 -5.25
C CYS A 255 14.49 -5.41 -5.14
N ALA A 256 13.68 -5.54 -4.08
CA ALA A 256 12.81 -6.68 -3.86
C ALA A 256 11.81 -6.88 -5.03
N LEU A 257 11.20 -5.80 -5.51
CA LEU A 257 10.29 -5.84 -6.67
C LEU A 257 11.02 -6.25 -7.95
N LEU A 258 12.20 -5.68 -8.21
CA LEU A 258 12.98 -6.00 -9.40
C LEU A 258 13.46 -7.46 -9.41
N GLU A 259 13.80 -8.02 -8.25
CA GLU A 259 14.12 -9.44 -8.10
C GLU A 259 12.93 -10.33 -8.46
N GLU A 260 11.75 -10.04 -7.89
CA GLU A 260 10.55 -10.83 -8.19
C GLU A 260 10.16 -10.74 -9.67
N LEU A 261 10.29 -9.58 -10.29
CA LEU A 261 10.01 -9.38 -11.71
C LEU A 261 10.93 -10.24 -12.61
N LYS A 262 12.19 -10.46 -12.23
CA LYS A 262 13.12 -11.35 -12.98
C LYS A 262 12.66 -12.80 -12.98
N PHE A 263 12.01 -13.27 -11.93
CA PHE A 263 11.56 -14.65 -11.78
C PHE A 263 10.11 -14.86 -12.19
N TYR A 264 9.41 -13.80 -12.55
CA TYR A 264 8.00 -13.85 -12.95
C TYR A 264 7.82 -14.66 -14.23
N LYS A 265 7.06 -15.76 -14.16
CA LYS A 265 6.74 -16.64 -15.30
C LYS A 265 5.26 -16.51 -15.65
N ARG A 266 4.97 -16.35 -16.93
CA ARG A 266 3.60 -16.40 -17.46
C ARG A 266 2.87 -17.68 -17.05
N CYS A 267 1.58 -17.56 -16.75
CA CYS A 267 0.75 -18.68 -16.42
C CYS A 267 -0.08 -19.19 -17.60
N ASN A 268 -0.38 -20.49 -17.58
CA ASN A 268 -1.21 -21.18 -18.58
C ASN A 268 -2.69 -21.16 -18.13
N LYS A 269 -3.64 -20.96 -19.07
CA LYS A 269 -5.10 -20.98 -18.86
C LYS A 269 -5.61 -22.23 -18.14
N ASP A 270 -5.05 -23.39 -18.46
CA ASP A 270 -5.46 -24.67 -17.87
C ASP A 270 -5.06 -24.77 -16.39
N ILE A 271 -3.99 -24.11 -16.00
CA ILE A 271 -3.56 -24.05 -14.59
C ILE A 271 -4.49 -23.17 -13.79
N ILE A 272 -4.93 -22.03 -14.34
CA ILE A 272 -5.92 -21.15 -13.70
C ILE A 272 -7.21 -21.92 -13.43
N LYS A 273 -7.73 -22.62 -14.44
CA LYS A 273 -8.92 -23.46 -14.32
C LYS A 273 -8.78 -24.54 -13.24
N LYS A 274 -7.63 -25.25 -13.19
CA LYS A 274 -7.34 -26.24 -12.15
C LYS A 274 -7.27 -25.64 -10.74
N CYS A 275 -6.77 -24.42 -10.58
CA CYS A 275 -6.74 -23.74 -9.28
C CYS A 275 -8.15 -23.49 -8.75
N PHE A 276 -9.04 -22.95 -9.59
CA PHE A 276 -10.42 -22.71 -9.19
C PHE A 276 -11.18 -24.01 -8.91
N LEU A 277 -10.98 -25.07 -9.70
CA LEU A 277 -11.56 -26.40 -9.45
C LEU A 277 -11.09 -26.98 -8.10
N ARG A 278 -9.81 -26.86 -7.79
CA ARG A 278 -9.26 -27.37 -6.53
C ARG A 278 -9.84 -26.64 -5.31
N SER A 279 -10.07 -25.33 -5.45
CA SER A 279 -10.70 -24.51 -4.40
C SER A 279 -12.22 -24.65 -4.37
N ALA A 280 -12.82 -25.51 -5.22
CA ALA A 280 -14.27 -25.73 -5.37
C ALA A 280 -15.07 -24.45 -5.72
N PHE A 281 -14.46 -23.49 -6.37
CA PHE A 281 -15.10 -22.23 -6.80
C PHE A 281 -15.74 -22.40 -8.20
N THR A 282 -16.64 -23.36 -8.36
CA THR A 282 -17.29 -23.63 -9.65
C THR A 282 -18.02 -22.43 -10.22
N SER A 283 -18.65 -21.60 -9.37
CA SER A 283 -19.31 -20.35 -9.81
C SER A 283 -18.36 -19.30 -10.39
N LEU A 284 -17.06 -19.34 -10.03
CA LEU A 284 -16.04 -18.49 -10.63
C LEU A 284 -15.49 -19.06 -11.94
N LEU A 285 -15.55 -20.37 -12.13
CA LEU A 285 -15.12 -21.00 -13.39
C LEU A 285 -15.98 -20.57 -14.58
N ASP A 286 -17.30 -20.49 -14.37
CA ASP A 286 -18.24 -20.05 -15.40
C ASP A 286 -18.12 -18.53 -15.68
N ALA A 287 -17.65 -17.79 -14.68
CA ALA A 287 -17.39 -16.35 -14.77
C ALA A 287 -15.96 -16.00 -15.17
N LEU A 288 -15.04 -16.99 -15.33
CA LEU A 288 -13.70 -16.72 -15.86
C LEU A 288 -13.83 -16.22 -17.30
N PRO A 289 -13.98 -14.89 -17.51
CA PRO A 289 -14.00 -14.38 -18.86
C PRO A 289 -12.61 -14.50 -19.44
N GLY A 290 -12.53 -14.40 -20.74
CA GLY A 290 -11.28 -14.17 -21.44
C GLY A 290 -10.40 -13.06 -20.84
N SER A 291 -10.93 -12.21 -19.92
CA SER A 291 -10.20 -11.13 -19.24
C SER A 291 -9.08 -11.58 -18.29
N LEU A 292 -9.26 -12.65 -17.50
CA LEU A 292 -8.15 -13.21 -16.68
C LEU A 292 -7.14 -13.98 -17.54
N THR A 293 -7.58 -14.43 -18.71
CA THR A 293 -6.73 -15.14 -19.67
C THR A 293 -6.05 -14.21 -20.68
N CYS A 294 -6.46 -12.95 -20.74
CA CYS A 294 -5.97 -11.91 -21.63
C CYS A 294 -5.03 -10.90 -20.97
N LEU A 295 -4.49 -11.23 -19.78
CA LEU A 295 -3.31 -10.55 -19.29
C LEU A 295 -2.14 -10.97 -20.20
N ASP A 296 -2.19 -10.52 -21.45
CA ASP A 296 -1.01 -10.45 -22.32
C ASP A 296 -0.07 -9.45 -21.64
N VAL A 297 0.92 -10.00 -20.95
CA VAL A 297 1.96 -9.24 -20.28
C VAL A 297 3.23 -9.20 -21.15
N PRO A 298 3.24 -8.47 -22.29
CA PRO A 298 4.46 -8.24 -23.05
C PRO A 298 5.38 -7.24 -22.35
N LYS A 299 4.90 -6.48 -21.35
CA LYS A 299 5.58 -5.26 -20.89
C LYS A 299 6.34 -5.39 -19.56
N PHE A 300 6.20 -6.49 -18.81
CA PHE A 300 7.14 -6.77 -17.71
C PHE A 300 8.56 -7.05 -18.22
N ASP A 301 8.71 -7.62 -19.44
CA ASP A 301 10.02 -7.79 -20.06
C ASP A 301 10.70 -6.45 -20.45
N GLN A 302 9.94 -5.33 -20.46
CA GLN A 302 10.44 -4.00 -20.77
C GLN A 302 10.76 -3.16 -19.51
N LEU A 303 10.65 -3.72 -18.31
CA LEU A 303 11.25 -3.16 -17.09
C LEU A 303 12.80 -3.27 -17.19
N THR A 304 13.33 -2.92 -18.33
CA THR A 304 14.76 -2.82 -18.57
C THR A 304 15.27 -1.62 -17.79
N ILE A 305 16.08 -1.91 -16.78
CA ILE A 305 16.81 -0.96 -15.94
C ILE A 305 17.54 0.03 -16.86
N ARG A 306 16.98 1.25 -17.02
CA ARG A 306 17.70 2.41 -17.60
C ARG A 306 18.28 3.29 -16.50
N TYR A 307 18.81 2.68 -15.44
CA TYR A 307 19.67 3.42 -14.50
C TYR A 307 20.92 2.58 -14.25
N PRO A 308 22.12 3.18 -14.45
CA PRO A 308 23.34 2.55 -14.02
C PRO A 308 23.23 2.33 -12.51
N VAL A 309 23.35 1.08 -12.09
CA VAL A 309 23.63 0.74 -10.69
C VAL A 309 25.00 1.35 -10.44
N VAL A 310 25.04 2.51 -9.80
CA VAL A 310 26.27 3.00 -9.19
C VAL A 310 26.51 2.07 -8.00
N ILE A 311 27.28 1.02 -8.25
CA ILE A 311 27.88 0.21 -7.20
C ILE A 311 28.89 1.16 -6.55
N GLY A 312 28.45 1.81 -5.46
CA GLY A 312 29.33 2.59 -4.62
C GLY A 312 30.39 1.64 -4.08
N GLU A 313 31.63 1.89 -4.45
CA GLU A 313 32.81 1.23 -3.90
C GLU A 313 32.74 1.22 -2.37
N ARG A 314 32.91 0.04 -1.79
CA ARG A 314 33.17 -0.13 -0.37
C ARG A 314 34.40 0.70 -0.01
N ARG A 315 34.23 1.83 0.63
CA ARG A 315 35.31 2.41 1.42
C ARG A 315 35.38 1.64 2.74
N SER A 316 36.42 0.83 2.87
CA SER A 316 36.94 0.31 4.13
C SER A 316 37.34 1.49 5.03
N TYR A 317 36.63 1.58 6.18
CA TYR A 317 37.21 1.98 7.48
C TYR A 317 36.31 1.43 8.58
#